data_add985bec74c29f2d7abdf0e3ebb6d31
#
_entry.id   add985bec74c29f2d7abdf0e3ebb6d31
#
_cell.length_a   1.000
_cell.length_b   1.000
_cell.length_c   1.000
_cell.angle_alpha   90.00
_cell.angle_beta   90.00
_cell.angle_gamma   90.00
#
_symmetry.space_group_name_H-M   'P 1'
#
loop_
_entity.id
_entity.type
_entity.pdbx_description
1 polymer ?
#
loop_
_entity_poly.entity_id
_entity_poly.type
_entity_poly.pdbx_seq_one_letter_code
_entity_poly.pdbx_strand_id
1 'polypeptide(L)'
;IDWLRDRLAAHADCRKLLMVHHSPLFDAERTDAWDRLDAASTAALQQAIAGHDVVGILTGHVHREEVTNWHGVPVIVGLGHHAATNPLAPGEEIQLIDATGLTLCTLRACGLGVTFVPHPQVRRPLRTIPTAVIMAHDAAMRAAGAPGDVS
;
A
#
# COMPACT_ATOMS: atom_id res chain seq x y z
N ILE A 1 1.35 1.84 -16.47
CA ILE A 1 2.77 1.73 -16.09
C ILE A 1 3.67 2.53 -17.04
N ASP A 2 3.33 2.68 -18.33
CA ASP A 2 4.15 3.38 -19.33
C ASP A 2 4.30 4.87 -19.01
N TRP A 3 3.21 5.53 -18.58
CA TRP A 3 3.28 6.90 -18.07
C TRP A 3 4.32 7.03 -16.92
N LEU A 4 4.38 6.06 -16.00
CA LEU A 4 5.36 6.08 -14.92
C LEU A 4 6.79 5.98 -15.46
N ARG A 5 7.04 5.05 -16.40
CA ARG A 5 8.35 4.91 -17.05
C ARG A 5 8.79 6.21 -17.72
N ASP A 6 7.88 6.86 -18.44
CA ASP A 6 8.16 8.13 -19.10
C ASP A 6 8.51 9.22 -18.08
N ARG A 7 7.77 9.30 -16.95
CA ARG A 7 8.07 10.28 -15.89
C ARG A 7 9.38 10.01 -15.18
N LEU A 8 9.68 8.75 -14.88
CA LEU A 8 10.96 8.38 -14.28
C LEU A 8 12.14 8.74 -15.19
N ALA A 9 12.03 8.45 -16.47
CA ALA A 9 13.04 8.78 -17.47
C ALA A 9 13.21 10.30 -17.65
N ALA A 10 12.10 11.04 -17.73
CA ALA A 10 12.13 12.49 -17.90
C ALA A 10 12.77 13.24 -16.70
N HIS A 11 12.85 12.61 -15.55
CA HIS A 11 13.41 13.17 -14.31
C HIS A 11 14.53 12.28 -13.75
N ALA A 12 15.39 11.74 -14.62
CA ALA A 12 16.42 10.78 -14.25
C ALA A 12 17.39 11.30 -13.17
N ASP A 13 17.64 12.60 -13.17
CA ASP A 13 18.55 13.33 -12.27
C ASP A 13 17.96 13.67 -10.89
N CYS A 14 16.67 13.44 -10.69
CA CYS A 14 16.00 13.77 -9.43
C CYS A 14 15.78 12.52 -8.57
N ARG A 15 15.71 12.70 -7.25
CA ARG A 15 15.12 11.69 -6.34
C ARG A 15 13.61 11.63 -6.52
N LYS A 16 13.06 10.42 -6.47
CA LYS A 16 11.64 10.18 -6.66
C LYS A 16 11.00 9.63 -5.41
N LEU A 17 9.87 10.19 -5.04
CA LEU A 17 8.93 9.63 -4.09
C LEU A 17 7.68 9.27 -4.88
N LEU A 18 7.36 7.99 -4.93
CA LEU A 18 6.16 7.52 -5.63
C LEU A 18 4.97 7.55 -4.68
N MET A 19 3.79 7.81 -5.25
CA MET A 19 2.52 7.67 -4.54
C MET A 19 1.61 6.78 -5.36
N VAL A 20 1.14 5.70 -4.76
CA VAL A 20 0.25 4.72 -5.38
C VAL A 20 -0.72 4.19 -4.32
N HIS A 21 -1.96 3.90 -4.71
CA HIS A 21 -2.99 3.51 -3.74
C HIS A 21 -2.69 2.16 -3.09
N HIS A 22 -2.47 1.10 -3.89
CA HIS A 22 -2.13 -0.22 -3.40
C HIS A 22 -0.62 -0.42 -3.32
N SER A 23 -0.15 -1.02 -2.25
CA SER A 23 1.26 -1.40 -2.13
C SER A 23 1.61 -2.60 -3.03
N PRO A 24 2.89 -2.79 -3.39
CA PRO A 24 3.33 -3.99 -4.06
C PRO A 24 2.99 -5.25 -3.26
N LEU A 25 2.87 -6.38 -3.93
CA LEU A 25 2.80 -7.70 -3.31
C LEU A 25 4.18 -8.04 -2.74
N PHE A 26 4.26 -8.25 -1.43
CA PHE A 26 5.53 -8.55 -0.76
C PHE A 26 5.85 -10.04 -0.72
N ASP A 27 4.82 -10.87 -0.75
CA ASP A 27 4.91 -12.33 -0.73
C ASP A 27 4.35 -12.88 -2.03
N ALA A 28 5.24 -13.38 -2.89
CA ALA A 28 4.86 -13.91 -4.21
C ALA A 28 4.02 -15.21 -4.12
N GLU A 29 4.06 -15.92 -3.00
CA GLU A 29 3.26 -17.13 -2.78
C GLU A 29 1.81 -16.82 -2.38
N ARG A 30 1.55 -15.59 -1.99
CA ARG A 30 0.22 -15.14 -1.61
C ARG A 30 -0.68 -14.97 -2.84
N THR A 31 -1.73 -15.76 -2.93
CA THR A 31 -2.68 -15.75 -4.06
C THR A 31 -3.89 -14.83 -3.85
N ASP A 32 -4.11 -14.34 -2.63
CA ASP A 32 -5.27 -13.57 -2.17
C ASP A 32 -4.95 -12.11 -1.88
N ALA A 33 -4.29 -11.45 -2.82
CA ALA A 33 -3.78 -10.09 -2.64
C ALA A 33 -4.85 -9.00 -2.88
N TRP A 34 -6.01 -9.08 -2.20
CA TRP A 34 -7.03 -8.04 -2.27
C TRP A 34 -6.54 -6.67 -1.75
N ASP A 35 -5.54 -6.68 -0.87
CA ASP A 35 -4.96 -5.51 -0.19
C ASP A 35 -3.69 -4.97 -0.86
N ARG A 36 -3.27 -5.55 -1.99
CA ARG A 36 -2.01 -5.26 -2.70
C ARG A 36 -2.22 -5.22 -4.21
N LEU A 37 -1.21 -4.76 -4.93
CA LEU A 37 -1.14 -5.00 -6.37
C LEU A 37 -1.03 -6.51 -6.63
N ASP A 38 -1.57 -6.97 -7.75
CA ASP A 38 -1.33 -8.35 -8.19
C ASP A 38 0.13 -8.60 -8.56
N ALA A 39 0.50 -9.86 -8.74
CA ALA A 39 1.88 -10.24 -9.02
C ALA A 39 2.43 -9.62 -10.32
N ALA A 40 1.61 -9.53 -11.37
CA ALA A 40 2.02 -8.97 -12.66
C ALA A 40 2.25 -7.45 -12.56
N SER A 41 1.33 -6.74 -11.91
CA SER A 41 1.44 -5.29 -11.65
C SER A 41 2.61 -4.98 -10.72
N THR A 42 2.86 -5.82 -9.71
CA THR A 42 4.02 -5.70 -8.82
C THR A 42 5.33 -5.86 -9.57
N ALA A 43 5.44 -6.89 -10.43
CA ALA A 43 6.63 -7.11 -11.26
C ALA A 43 6.85 -5.95 -12.26
N ALA A 44 5.79 -5.44 -12.86
CA ALA A 44 5.86 -4.30 -13.77
C ALA A 44 6.32 -3.02 -13.07
N LEU A 45 5.84 -2.78 -11.83
CA LEU A 45 6.31 -1.66 -10.99
C LEU A 45 7.78 -1.82 -10.64
N GLN A 46 8.22 -3.00 -10.20
CA GLN A 46 9.62 -3.28 -9.87
C GLN A 46 10.53 -3.00 -11.07
N GLN A 47 10.15 -3.49 -12.26
CA GLN A 47 10.90 -3.24 -13.49
C GLN A 47 10.93 -1.75 -13.86
N ALA A 48 9.82 -1.05 -13.68
CA ALA A 48 9.74 0.37 -14.01
C ALA A 48 10.64 1.25 -13.14
N ILE A 49 10.79 0.92 -11.83
CA ILE A 49 11.61 1.72 -10.92
C ILE A 49 13.08 1.29 -10.90
N ALA A 50 13.42 0.16 -11.51
CA ALA A 50 14.79 -0.35 -11.54
C ALA A 50 15.76 0.66 -12.17
N GLY A 51 16.87 0.94 -11.47
CA GLY A 51 17.89 1.90 -11.95
C GLY A 51 17.54 3.37 -11.72
N HIS A 52 16.37 3.68 -11.13
CA HIS A 52 15.99 5.04 -10.76
C HIS A 52 16.18 5.28 -9.25
N ASP A 53 16.54 6.52 -8.88
CA ASP A 53 16.68 6.92 -7.46
C ASP A 53 15.28 7.11 -6.83
N VAL A 54 14.61 6.00 -6.52
CA VAL A 54 13.32 5.97 -5.82
C VAL A 54 13.58 5.80 -4.34
N VAL A 55 13.36 6.85 -3.56
CA VAL A 55 13.64 6.90 -2.12
C VAL A 55 12.50 6.37 -1.25
N GLY A 56 11.35 6.12 -1.83
CA GLY A 56 10.20 5.53 -1.14
C GLY A 56 8.95 5.45 -2.00
N ILE A 57 8.01 4.62 -1.57
CA ILE A 57 6.68 4.47 -2.17
C ILE A 57 5.65 4.69 -1.06
N LEU A 58 4.81 5.70 -1.20
CA LEU A 58 3.71 5.98 -0.26
C LEU A 58 2.45 5.30 -0.77
N THR A 59 1.77 4.60 0.13
CA THR A 59 0.57 3.83 -0.19
C THR A 59 -0.51 4.02 0.87
N GLY A 60 -1.72 3.60 0.58
CA GLY A 60 -2.87 3.67 1.48
C GLY A 60 -3.65 2.35 1.50
N HIS A 61 -4.91 2.40 1.10
CA HIS A 61 -5.87 1.32 0.95
C HIS A 61 -6.22 0.60 2.25
N VAL A 62 -5.27 -0.07 2.87
CA VAL A 62 -5.51 -0.86 4.09
C VAL A 62 -5.46 -0.05 5.38
N HIS A 63 -5.18 1.24 5.32
CA HIS A 63 -5.22 2.17 6.46
C HIS A 63 -4.51 1.62 7.71
N ARG A 64 -3.22 1.36 7.63
CA ARG A 64 -2.41 0.94 8.80
C ARG A 64 -1.03 1.58 8.77
N GLU A 65 -0.40 1.61 9.92
CA GLU A 65 0.97 2.09 10.05
C GLU A 65 1.92 0.93 9.72
N GLU A 66 2.42 0.91 8.49
CA GLU A 66 3.31 -0.17 8.03
C GLU A 66 4.46 0.42 7.21
N VAL A 67 5.67 -0.09 7.43
CA VAL A 67 6.82 0.16 6.56
C VAL A 67 7.46 -1.19 6.22
N THR A 68 7.58 -1.45 4.94
CA THR A 68 8.24 -2.66 4.42
C THR A 68 9.39 -2.25 3.50
N ASN A 69 10.57 -2.84 3.67
CA ASN A 69 11.65 -2.67 2.70
C ASN A 69 11.45 -3.65 1.53
N TRP A 70 11.05 -3.11 0.39
CA TRP A 70 10.79 -3.87 -0.83
C TRP A 70 11.90 -3.63 -1.85
N HIS A 71 12.77 -4.63 -2.04
CA HIS A 71 13.94 -4.55 -2.93
C HIS A 71 14.81 -3.30 -2.71
N GLY A 72 15.01 -2.93 -1.45
CA GLY A 72 15.81 -1.75 -1.08
C GLY A 72 15.03 -0.44 -1.05
N VAL A 73 13.76 -0.41 -1.48
CA VAL A 73 12.90 0.77 -1.45
C VAL A 73 11.90 0.64 -0.30
N PRO A 74 11.83 1.61 0.62
CA PRO A 74 10.81 1.60 1.68
C PRO A 74 9.43 1.85 1.07
N VAL A 75 8.48 0.96 1.35
CA VAL A 75 7.06 1.11 1.05
C VAL A 75 6.35 1.45 2.35
N ILE A 76 5.64 2.57 2.37
CA ILE A 76 5.00 3.13 3.54
C ILE A 76 3.49 3.11 3.32
N VAL A 77 2.77 2.42 4.20
CA VAL A 77 1.30 2.47 4.23
C VAL A 77 0.89 3.43 5.31
N GLY A 78 -0.01 4.35 4.98
CA GLY A 78 -0.52 5.36 5.90
C GLY A 78 -1.89 5.02 6.49
N LEU A 79 -2.19 5.64 7.63
CA LEU A 79 -3.54 5.61 8.22
C LEU A 79 -4.53 6.38 7.34
N GLY A 80 -5.79 5.96 7.38
CA GLY A 80 -6.90 6.70 6.80
C GLY A 80 -7.48 7.75 7.76
N HIS A 81 -8.53 8.45 7.31
CA HIS A 81 -9.16 9.52 8.08
C HIS A 81 -10.29 9.08 9.02
N HIS A 82 -10.77 7.84 8.93
CA HIS A 82 -11.97 7.43 9.68
C HIS A 82 -11.87 6.06 10.36
N ALA A 83 -11.00 5.18 9.88
CA ALA A 83 -10.76 3.87 10.45
C ALA A 83 -9.41 3.32 9.98
N ALA A 84 -8.87 2.40 10.73
CA ALA A 84 -7.68 1.64 10.35
C ALA A 84 -7.95 0.14 10.46
N THR A 85 -7.18 -0.68 9.74
CA THR A 85 -7.17 -2.11 9.96
C THR A 85 -6.28 -2.45 11.15
N ASN A 86 -6.76 -3.37 12.00
CA ASN A 86 -5.96 -3.87 13.11
C ASN A 86 -4.92 -4.89 12.59
N PRO A 87 -3.61 -4.60 12.67
CA PRO A 87 -2.58 -5.54 12.21
C PRO A 87 -2.47 -6.79 13.10
N LEU A 88 -3.10 -6.77 14.28
CA LEU A 88 -3.12 -7.87 15.24
C LEU A 88 -4.43 -8.68 15.19
N ALA A 89 -5.29 -8.42 14.22
CA ALA A 89 -6.48 -9.24 14.02
C ALA A 89 -6.11 -10.69 13.66
N PRO A 90 -6.90 -11.68 14.07
CA PRO A 90 -6.72 -13.05 13.61
C PRO A 90 -6.70 -13.13 12.07
N GLY A 91 -5.89 -14.04 11.52
CA GLY A 91 -5.58 -14.09 10.08
C GLY A 91 -6.78 -14.29 9.13
N GLU A 92 -7.93 -14.70 9.64
CA GLU A 92 -9.16 -14.89 8.85
C GLU A 92 -10.14 -13.71 8.95
N GLU A 93 -9.75 -12.65 9.65
CA GLU A 93 -10.62 -11.49 9.90
C GLU A 93 -9.95 -10.17 9.50
N ILE A 94 -10.73 -9.27 8.94
CA ILE A 94 -10.37 -7.86 8.82
C ILE A 94 -11.11 -7.11 9.92
N GLN A 95 -10.36 -6.66 10.93
CA GLN A 95 -10.89 -5.88 12.02
C GLN A 95 -10.61 -4.40 11.79
N LEU A 96 -11.65 -3.60 11.70
CA LEU A 96 -11.54 -2.14 11.66
C LEU A 96 -11.53 -1.59 13.08
N ILE A 97 -10.61 -0.69 13.34
CA ILE A 97 -10.44 -0.02 14.63
C ILE A 97 -10.62 1.50 14.49
N ASP A 98 -11.02 2.13 15.57
CA ASP A 98 -11.11 3.58 15.68
C ASP A 98 -9.69 4.16 15.78
N ALA A 99 -9.05 4.34 14.64
CA ALA A 99 -7.73 4.93 14.55
C ALA A 99 -7.63 5.74 13.26
N THR A 100 -7.12 6.95 13.40
CA THR A 100 -6.83 7.86 12.30
C THR A 100 -5.47 8.50 12.52
N GLY A 101 -4.92 9.13 11.50
CA GLY A 101 -3.65 9.81 11.64
C GLY A 101 -3.11 10.27 10.30
N LEU A 102 -1.89 10.76 10.35
CA LEU A 102 -1.13 11.14 9.18
C LEU A 102 0.29 10.55 9.24
N THR A 103 0.92 10.46 8.09
CA THR A 103 2.30 10.04 7.98
C THR A 103 3.15 11.25 7.57
N LEU A 104 4.09 11.63 8.42
CA LEU A 104 5.06 12.68 8.11
C LEU A 104 6.30 12.03 7.47
N CYS A 105 6.57 12.40 6.23
CA CYS A 105 7.74 11.96 5.50
C CYS A 105 8.77 13.10 5.40
N THR A 106 10.00 12.84 5.83
CA THR A 106 11.09 13.83 5.78
C THR A 106 12.20 13.31 4.87
N LEU A 107 12.39 13.97 3.73
CA LEU A 107 13.49 13.64 2.82
C LEU A 107 14.79 14.27 3.33
N ARG A 108 15.82 13.44 3.49
CA ARG A 108 17.16 13.82 3.93
C ARG A 108 18.20 13.35 2.92
N ALA A 109 19.41 13.85 3.03
CA ALA A 109 20.53 13.37 2.21
C ALA A 109 20.76 11.84 2.36
N CYS A 110 20.56 11.31 3.56
CA CYS A 110 20.71 9.89 3.88
C CYS A 110 19.50 9.02 3.51
N GLY A 111 18.38 9.59 3.05
CA GLY A 111 17.17 8.84 2.70
C GLY A 111 15.88 9.43 3.24
N LEU A 112 14.83 8.61 3.33
CA LEU A 112 13.49 8.98 3.76
C LEU A 112 13.27 8.65 5.24
N GLY A 113 12.99 9.67 6.05
CA GLY A 113 12.50 9.50 7.41
C GLY A 113 10.98 9.43 7.43
N VAL A 114 10.43 8.52 8.21
CA VAL A 114 8.98 8.30 8.34
C VAL A 114 8.60 8.44 9.81
N THR A 115 7.54 9.19 10.08
CA THR A 115 6.95 9.34 11.41
C THR A 115 5.44 9.21 11.28
N PHE A 116 4.87 8.20 11.92
CA PHE A 116 3.43 8.07 12.05
C PHE A 116 2.95 8.97 13.18
N VAL A 117 1.95 9.79 12.88
CA VAL A 117 1.33 10.73 13.83
C VAL A 117 -0.13 10.33 14.01
N PRO A 118 -0.42 9.37 14.89
CA PRO A 118 -1.80 8.97 15.16
C PRO A 118 -2.54 10.09 15.86
N HIS A 119 -3.82 10.26 15.57
CA HIS A 119 -4.68 11.05 16.39
C HIS A 119 -4.85 10.38 17.77
N PRO A 120 -4.91 11.14 18.85
CA PRO A 120 -5.08 10.60 20.20
C PRO A 120 -6.48 10.00 20.34
N GLN A 121 -6.62 8.72 20.04
CA GLN A 121 -7.87 8.00 20.09
C GLN A 121 -7.68 6.65 20.76
N VAL A 122 -8.71 6.24 21.50
CA VAL A 122 -8.79 4.87 21.98
C VAL A 122 -9.08 3.96 20.77
N ARG A 123 -8.12 3.16 20.39
CA ARG A 123 -8.26 2.20 19.29
C ARG A 123 -9.21 1.07 19.71
N ARG A 124 -10.48 1.24 19.46
CA ARG A 124 -11.51 0.23 19.71
C ARG A 124 -11.96 -0.41 18.41
N PRO A 125 -12.29 -1.70 18.41
CA PRO A 125 -12.91 -2.32 17.25
C PRO A 125 -14.22 -1.63 16.88
N LEU A 126 -14.34 -1.22 15.61
CA LEU A 126 -15.59 -0.68 15.06
C LEU A 126 -16.39 -1.78 14.37
N ARG A 127 -15.70 -2.69 13.70
CA ARG A 127 -16.31 -3.77 12.91
C ARG A 127 -15.28 -4.89 12.70
N THR A 128 -15.78 -6.11 12.66
CA THR A 128 -15.04 -7.31 12.21
C THR A 128 -15.68 -7.84 10.93
N ILE A 129 -14.87 -8.07 9.90
CA ILE A 129 -15.33 -8.60 8.62
C ILE A 129 -14.50 -9.87 8.35
N PRO A 130 -15.14 -11.05 8.20
CA PRO A 130 -14.45 -12.25 7.79
C PRO A 130 -13.77 -12.03 6.42
N THR A 131 -12.53 -12.41 6.28
CA THR A 131 -11.76 -12.26 5.03
C THR A 131 -12.48 -12.96 3.86
N ALA A 132 -13.13 -14.10 4.12
CA ALA A 132 -13.90 -14.83 3.12
C ALA A 132 -14.97 -13.98 2.41
N VAL A 133 -15.56 -12.99 3.09
CA VAL A 133 -16.55 -12.08 2.50
C VAL A 133 -15.90 -11.18 1.44
N ILE A 134 -14.71 -10.68 1.73
CA ILE A 134 -13.95 -9.85 0.78
C ILE A 134 -13.52 -10.68 -0.43
N MET A 135 -12.98 -11.88 -0.18
CA MET A 135 -12.54 -12.79 -1.23
C MET A 135 -13.67 -13.19 -2.18
N ALA A 136 -14.85 -13.48 -1.64
CA ALA A 136 -16.04 -13.80 -2.45
C ALA A 136 -16.48 -12.60 -3.32
N HIS A 137 -16.41 -11.39 -2.78
CA HIS A 137 -16.72 -10.16 -3.52
C HIS A 137 -15.73 -9.94 -4.67
N ASP A 138 -14.43 -10.04 -4.41
CA ASP A 138 -13.38 -9.88 -5.42
C ASP A 138 -13.50 -10.92 -6.54
N ALA A 139 -13.73 -12.18 -6.18
CA ALA A 139 -13.98 -13.25 -7.15
C ALA A 139 -15.21 -12.98 -8.03
N ALA A 140 -16.30 -12.47 -7.44
CA ALA A 140 -17.49 -12.11 -8.17
C ALA A 140 -17.26 -10.94 -9.15
N MET A 141 -16.51 -9.92 -8.73
CA MET A 141 -16.14 -8.78 -9.58
C MET A 141 -15.29 -9.21 -10.78
N ARG A 142 -14.29 -10.07 -10.55
CA ARG A 142 -13.46 -10.63 -11.64
C ARG A 142 -14.28 -11.48 -12.61
N ALA A 143 -15.18 -12.31 -12.10
CA ALA A 143 -16.07 -13.12 -12.94
C ALA A 143 -17.04 -12.29 -13.77
N ALA A 144 -17.46 -11.12 -13.28
CA ALA A 144 -18.34 -10.19 -13.98
C ALA A 144 -17.61 -9.38 -15.08
N GLY A 145 -16.27 -9.52 -15.24
CA GLY A 145 -15.50 -8.79 -16.24
C GLY A 145 -15.44 -7.27 -15.97
N ALA A 146 -15.73 -6.83 -14.76
CA ALA A 146 -15.56 -5.44 -14.40
C ALA A 146 -14.06 -5.08 -14.54
N PRO A 147 -13.70 -3.97 -15.21
CA PRO A 147 -12.34 -3.49 -15.19
C PRO A 147 -11.95 -3.30 -13.72
N GLY A 148 -10.86 -3.93 -13.31
CA GLY A 148 -10.34 -3.75 -11.97
C GLY A 148 -10.27 -2.26 -11.67
N ASP A 149 -10.74 -1.86 -10.50
CA ASP A 149 -10.82 -0.47 -10.11
C ASP A 149 -9.43 0.15 -10.20
N VAL A 150 -9.19 0.90 -11.27
CA VAL A 150 -7.94 1.62 -11.52
C VAL A 150 -8.09 2.99 -10.85
N SER A 151 -8.26 2.98 -9.56
CA SER A 151 -8.28 4.21 -8.77
C SER A 151 -7.04 4.35 -7.90
#